data_01cefe2fb46cfed60c08a4a72efd0219
#
_entry.id   01cefe2fb46cfed60c08a4a72efd0219
#
_cell.length_a   1.000
_cell.length_b   1.000
_cell.length_c   1.000
_cell.angle_alpha   90.00
_cell.angle_beta   90.00
_cell.angle_gamma   90.00
#
_symmetry.space_group_name_H-M   'P 1'
#
loop_
_entity.id
_entity.type
_entity.pdbx_description
1 polymer ?
#
loop_
_entity_poly.entity_id
_entity_poly.type
_entity_poly.pdbx_seq_one_letter_code
_entity_poly.pdbx_strand_id
1 'polypeptide(L)'
;MKVGGIRMKILFVGNSHTYMNDMPEMVRINSSEKLEVTMLARPAITFHDHLESMELQFALKQGYDFVIFQQAAHEPCPSKEATLHDAKALIELARSCGVMPYIMIPWSQRNYDDDFKTTKDIYHQVMMDNLVDGIPVGYV
;
A
#
# COMPACT_ATOMS: atom_id res chain seq x y z
N MET A 1 -25.75 4.63 1.93
CA MET A 1 -25.46 5.34 3.20
C MET A 1 -25.38 4.33 4.33
N LYS A 2 -24.30 4.33 5.06
CA LYS A 2 -24.11 3.42 6.20
C LYS A 2 -24.80 4.05 7.42
N VAL A 3 -25.83 3.38 7.94
CA VAL A 3 -26.59 3.84 9.12
C VAL A 3 -25.97 3.27 10.40
N GLY A 4 -25.87 4.07 11.45
CA GLY A 4 -25.37 3.61 12.77
C GLY A 4 -23.88 3.74 12.99
N GLY A 5 -23.22 4.62 12.26
CA GLY A 5 -21.77 4.84 12.30
C GLY A 5 -21.14 4.41 11.00
N ILE A 6 -20.26 5.26 10.47
CA ILE A 6 -19.54 4.99 9.24
C ILE A 6 -18.51 3.89 9.52
N ARG A 7 -18.72 2.73 8.92
CA ARG A 7 -17.73 1.65 8.93
C ARG A 7 -16.96 1.73 7.63
N MET A 8 -15.69 2.09 7.69
CA MET A 8 -14.79 2.09 6.55
C MET A 8 -14.10 0.74 6.44
N LYS A 9 -14.01 0.21 5.23
CA LYS A 9 -13.30 -1.02 4.93
C LYS A 9 -12.00 -0.70 4.22
N ILE A 10 -10.89 -1.09 4.82
CA ILE A 10 -9.54 -0.83 4.32
C ILE A 10 -8.83 -2.15 4.04
N LEU A 11 -8.27 -2.26 2.83
CA LEU A 11 -7.42 -3.38 2.46
C LEU A 11 -5.96 -2.93 2.47
N PHE A 12 -5.12 -3.62 3.25
CA PHE A 12 -3.67 -3.43 3.25
C PHE A 12 -3.02 -4.48 2.36
N VAL A 13 -2.25 -4.03 1.38
CA VAL A 13 -1.57 -4.90 0.41
C VAL A 13 -0.07 -4.63 0.49
N GLY A 14 0.71 -5.58 0.97
CA GLY A 14 2.12 -5.36 1.19
C GLY A 14 2.91 -6.61 1.52
N ASN A 15 3.97 -6.43 2.30
CA ASN A 15 4.85 -7.50 2.76
C ASN A 15 5.06 -7.42 4.29
N SER A 16 6.23 -7.86 4.78
CA SER A 16 6.54 -7.86 6.22
C SER A 16 6.43 -6.48 6.87
N HIS A 17 6.70 -5.39 6.16
CA HIS A 17 6.53 -4.04 6.70
C HIS A 17 5.07 -3.71 7.01
N THR A 18 4.13 -4.38 6.35
CA THR A 18 2.70 -4.23 6.63
C THR A 18 2.26 -5.07 7.82
N TYR A 19 2.67 -6.35 7.90
CA TYR A 19 2.15 -7.24 8.94
C TYR A 19 2.99 -7.29 10.22
N MET A 20 4.26 -6.87 10.18
CA MET A 20 5.08 -6.82 11.39
C MET A 20 4.46 -5.87 12.42
N ASN A 21 4.45 -6.30 13.67
CA ASN A 21 3.80 -5.61 14.79
C ASN A 21 2.29 -5.38 14.59
N ASP A 22 1.66 -6.13 13.69
CA ASP A 22 0.22 -6.06 13.45
C ASP A 22 -0.28 -4.65 13.15
N MET A 23 0.42 -3.97 12.25
CA MET A 23 0.17 -2.55 11.93
C MET A 23 -1.28 -2.27 11.50
N PRO A 24 -1.93 -3.08 10.65
CA PRO A 24 -3.33 -2.82 10.29
C PRO A 24 -4.27 -2.80 11.50
N GLU A 25 -4.08 -3.70 12.46
CA GLU A 25 -4.87 -3.73 13.70
C GLU A 25 -4.56 -2.52 14.57
N MET A 26 -3.30 -2.09 14.65
CA MET A 26 -2.94 -0.86 15.36
C MET A 26 -3.62 0.37 14.77
N VAL A 27 -3.73 0.44 13.45
CA VAL A 27 -4.47 1.51 12.77
C VAL A 27 -5.94 1.46 13.17
N ARG A 28 -6.54 0.26 13.18
CA ARG A 28 -7.94 0.08 13.56
C ARG A 28 -8.22 0.53 15.01
N ILE A 29 -7.37 0.10 15.94
CA ILE A 29 -7.52 0.40 17.37
C ILE A 29 -7.37 1.90 17.65
N ASN A 30 -6.44 2.57 16.95
CA ASN A 30 -6.15 3.98 17.19
C ASN A 30 -7.03 4.94 16.38
N SER A 31 -7.94 4.41 15.56
CA SER A 31 -8.85 5.24 14.79
C SER A 31 -10.05 5.67 15.63
N SER A 32 -10.47 6.93 15.49
CA SER A 32 -11.74 7.42 16.01
C SER A 32 -12.95 6.89 15.23
N GLU A 33 -12.71 6.42 14.02
CA GLU A 33 -13.74 5.86 13.14
C GLU A 33 -13.82 4.34 13.30
N LYS A 34 -14.97 3.75 12.97
CA LYS A 34 -15.07 2.30 12.89
C LYS A 34 -14.39 1.81 11.61
N LEU A 35 -13.29 1.11 11.78
CA LEU A 35 -12.55 0.52 10.66
C LEU A 35 -12.70 -0.99 10.66
N GLU A 36 -12.90 -1.53 9.48
CA GLU A 36 -12.74 -2.95 9.19
C GLU A 36 -11.48 -3.08 8.34
N VAL A 37 -10.46 -3.76 8.85
CA VAL A 37 -9.16 -3.90 8.18
C VAL A 37 -8.94 -5.33 7.73
N THR A 38 -8.45 -5.50 6.52
CA THR A 38 -8.04 -6.78 5.96
C THR A 38 -6.65 -6.63 5.37
N MET A 39 -5.87 -7.69 5.37
CA MET A 39 -4.50 -7.65 4.93
C MET A 39 -4.19 -8.77 3.95
N LEU A 40 -3.57 -8.42 2.82
CA LEU A 40 -2.91 -9.33 1.90
C LEU A 40 -1.42 -9.02 1.96
N ALA A 41 -0.68 -9.81 2.71
CA ALA A 41 0.75 -9.59 2.87
C ALA A 41 1.48 -10.92 3.05
N ARG A 42 2.65 -11.03 2.43
CA ARG A 42 3.56 -12.18 2.53
C ARG A 42 4.99 -11.67 2.65
N PRO A 43 5.92 -12.48 3.21
CA PRO A 43 7.33 -12.08 3.26
C PRO A 43 7.88 -11.79 1.87
N ALA A 44 8.56 -10.65 1.74
CA ALA A 44 9.27 -10.22 0.53
C ALA A 44 8.43 -10.14 -0.76
N ILE A 45 7.11 -10.18 -0.68
CA ILE A 45 6.23 -10.03 -1.85
C ILE A 45 6.34 -8.62 -2.43
N THR A 46 6.38 -8.52 -3.76
CA THR A 46 6.49 -7.25 -4.48
C THR A 46 5.15 -6.83 -5.07
N PHE A 47 5.08 -5.60 -5.59
CA PHE A 47 3.91 -5.15 -6.36
C PHE A 47 3.63 -6.05 -7.55
N HIS A 48 4.68 -6.52 -8.22
CA HIS A 48 4.53 -7.41 -9.35
C HIS A 48 3.83 -8.72 -8.95
N ASP A 49 4.24 -9.31 -7.84
CA ASP A 49 3.63 -10.53 -7.32
C ASP A 49 2.16 -10.31 -6.97
N HIS A 50 1.82 -9.17 -6.40
CA HIS A 50 0.42 -8.83 -6.12
C HIS A 50 -0.40 -8.66 -7.40
N LEU A 51 0.17 -8.06 -8.45
CA LEU A 51 -0.52 -7.91 -9.73
C LEU A 51 -0.87 -9.26 -10.36
N GLU A 52 -0.02 -10.25 -10.20
CA GLU A 52 -0.26 -11.60 -10.71
C GLU A 52 -1.17 -12.43 -9.79
N SER A 53 -1.48 -11.93 -8.61
CA SER A 53 -2.29 -12.63 -7.62
C SER A 53 -3.79 -12.52 -7.92
N MET A 54 -4.44 -13.63 -8.09
CA MET A 54 -5.90 -13.68 -8.19
C MET A 54 -6.57 -13.29 -6.87
N GLU A 55 -5.88 -13.47 -5.74
CA GLU A 55 -6.39 -13.07 -4.42
C GLU A 55 -6.62 -11.56 -4.34
N LEU A 56 -5.70 -10.77 -4.87
CA LEU A 56 -5.85 -9.32 -4.90
C LEU A 56 -7.05 -8.91 -5.77
N GLN A 57 -7.16 -9.49 -6.96
CA GLN A 57 -8.26 -9.17 -7.86
C GLN A 57 -9.61 -9.51 -7.23
N PHE A 58 -9.70 -10.65 -6.57
CA PHE A 58 -10.90 -11.04 -5.84
C PHE A 58 -11.18 -10.10 -4.67
N ALA A 59 -10.16 -9.78 -3.86
CA ALA A 59 -10.31 -8.91 -2.70
C ALA A 59 -10.79 -7.52 -3.07
N LEU A 60 -10.26 -6.92 -4.14
CA LEU A 60 -10.65 -5.57 -4.58
C LEU A 60 -12.12 -5.48 -5.00
N LYS A 61 -12.78 -6.60 -5.25
CA LYS A 61 -14.21 -6.65 -5.60
C LYS A 61 -15.13 -6.84 -4.39
N GLN A 62 -14.57 -6.88 -3.18
CA GLN A 62 -15.34 -7.15 -1.96
C GLN A 62 -15.89 -5.91 -1.25
N GLY A 63 -15.88 -4.75 -1.92
CA GLY A 63 -16.50 -3.54 -1.37
C GLY A 63 -15.62 -2.76 -0.41
N TYR A 64 -14.31 -2.76 -0.58
CA TYR A 64 -13.41 -1.91 0.19
C TYR A 64 -13.54 -0.45 -0.23
N ASP A 65 -13.44 0.45 0.74
CA ASP A 65 -13.44 1.90 0.49
C ASP A 65 -12.04 2.35 0.05
N PHE A 66 -11.00 1.81 0.70
CA PHE A 66 -9.60 2.19 0.48
C PHE A 66 -8.72 0.95 0.36
N VAL A 67 -7.64 1.07 -0.41
CA VAL A 67 -6.55 0.10 -0.44
C VAL A 67 -5.23 0.83 -0.28
N ILE A 68 -4.36 0.28 0.56
CA ILE A 68 -3.03 0.84 0.83
C ILE A 68 -2.00 -0.14 0.32
N PHE A 69 -1.22 0.28 -0.69
CA PHE A 69 -0.17 -0.53 -1.30
C PHE A 69 1.19 -0.21 -0.72
N GLN A 70 1.95 -1.23 -0.34
CA GLN A 70 3.30 -1.12 0.20
C GLN A 70 4.24 -2.05 -0.58
N GLN A 71 5.27 -1.47 -1.22
CA GLN A 71 6.27 -2.20 -2.02
C GLN A 71 7.36 -2.79 -1.14
N ALA A 72 7.97 -3.88 -1.62
CA ALA A 72 9.17 -4.43 -1.01
C ALA A 72 10.30 -3.39 -1.02
N ALA A 73 10.90 -3.15 0.15
CA ALA A 73 11.96 -2.17 0.33
C ALA A 73 13.37 -2.79 0.38
N HIS A 74 13.46 -4.12 0.51
CA HIS A 74 14.71 -4.86 0.67
C HIS A 74 14.82 -5.98 -0.36
N GLU A 75 15.93 -6.66 -0.38
CA GLU A 75 16.21 -7.74 -1.32
C GLU A 75 15.08 -8.80 -1.41
N PRO A 76 14.66 -9.18 -2.59
CA PRO A 76 15.06 -8.55 -3.85
C PRO A 76 14.36 -7.19 -4.04
N CYS A 77 15.16 -6.12 -4.10
CA CYS A 77 14.62 -4.77 -4.28
C CYS A 77 14.22 -4.56 -5.75
N PRO A 78 12.97 -4.23 -6.03
CA PRO A 78 12.54 -3.97 -7.41
C PRO A 78 13.22 -2.73 -7.99
N SER A 79 13.47 -2.72 -9.29
CA SER A 79 14.01 -1.55 -9.97
C SER A 79 13.03 -0.38 -9.92
N LYS A 80 13.55 0.83 -10.17
CA LYS A 80 12.71 2.03 -10.28
C LYS A 80 11.62 1.85 -11.34
N GLU A 81 12.00 1.38 -12.52
CA GLU A 81 11.09 1.18 -13.65
C GLU A 81 10.00 0.15 -13.31
N ALA A 82 10.37 -0.95 -12.67
CA ALA A 82 9.42 -1.97 -12.24
C ALA A 82 8.43 -1.39 -11.21
N THR A 83 8.92 -0.64 -10.24
CA THR A 83 8.06 -0.03 -9.22
C THR A 83 7.09 0.98 -9.83
N LEU A 84 7.56 1.84 -10.73
CA LEU A 84 6.70 2.82 -11.41
C LEU A 84 5.62 2.14 -12.26
N HIS A 85 6.00 1.11 -13.01
CA HIS A 85 5.09 0.35 -13.86
C HIS A 85 4.04 -0.40 -13.02
N ASP A 86 4.49 -1.13 -12.03
CA ASP A 86 3.60 -2.00 -11.24
C ASP A 86 2.70 -1.19 -10.30
N ALA A 87 3.21 -0.09 -9.75
CA ALA A 87 2.38 0.82 -8.95
C ALA A 87 1.25 1.42 -9.79
N LYS A 88 1.54 1.87 -11.00
CA LYS A 88 0.52 2.38 -11.91
C LYS A 88 -0.56 1.33 -12.19
N ALA A 89 -0.15 0.10 -12.49
CA ALA A 89 -1.08 -0.99 -12.78
C ALA A 89 -1.97 -1.32 -11.56
N LEU A 90 -1.40 -1.35 -10.36
CA LEU A 90 -2.15 -1.58 -9.11
C LEU A 90 -3.15 -0.46 -8.83
N ILE A 91 -2.74 0.78 -9.00
CA ILE A 91 -3.59 1.95 -8.80
C ILE A 91 -4.78 1.93 -9.78
N GLU A 92 -4.51 1.66 -11.04
CA GLU A 92 -5.55 1.57 -12.08
C GLU A 92 -6.51 0.40 -11.79
N LEU A 93 -5.98 -0.74 -11.35
CA LEU A 93 -6.79 -1.90 -10.97
C LEU A 93 -7.73 -1.56 -9.81
N ALA A 94 -7.22 -0.92 -8.75
CA ALA A 94 -8.03 -0.51 -7.61
C ALA A 94 -9.14 0.45 -8.04
N ARG A 95 -8.81 1.46 -8.84
CA ARG A 95 -9.78 2.43 -9.34
C ARG A 95 -10.86 1.77 -10.20
N SER A 96 -10.49 0.79 -11.01
CA SER A 96 -11.45 0.05 -11.84
C SER A 96 -12.45 -0.75 -10.99
N CYS A 97 -12.09 -1.08 -9.76
CA CYS A 97 -12.97 -1.76 -8.80
C CYS A 97 -13.71 -0.78 -7.87
N GLY A 98 -13.56 0.53 -8.06
CA GLY A 98 -14.19 1.54 -7.22
C GLY A 98 -13.53 1.72 -5.86
N VAL A 99 -12.27 1.28 -5.70
CA VAL A 99 -11.51 1.37 -4.45
C VAL A 99 -10.51 2.51 -4.57
N MET A 100 -10.47 3.40 -3.58
CA MET A 100 -9.52 4.51 -3.57
C MET A 100 -8.14 4.04 -3.13
N PRO A 101 -7.10 4.15 -3.99
CA PRO A 101 -5.77 3.70 -3.65
C PRO A 101 -4.95 4.75 -2.91
N TYR A 102 -4.06 4.28 -2.04
CA TYR A 102 -2.99 5.03 -1.40
C TYR A 102 -1.70 4.25 -1.52
N ILE A 103 -0.58 4.95 -1.57
CA ILE A 103 0.75 4.34 -1.58
C ILE A 103 1.43 4.62 -0.24
N MET A 104 1.90 3.56 0.41
CA MET A 104 2.73 3.70 1.61
C MET A 104 4.16 3.98 1.19
N ILE A 105 4.72 5.10 1.66
CA ILE A 105 6.11 5.46 1.40
C ILE A 105 6.97 4.81 2.48
N PRO A 106 7.80 3.81 2.13
CA PRO A 106 8.60 3.09 3.12
C PRO A 106 9.76 3.94 3.64
N TRP A 107 10.33 3.50 4.75
CA TRP A 107 11.57 4.07 5.27
C TRP A 107 12.78 3.32 4.71
N SER A 108 13.95 3.97 4.69
CA SER A 108 15.22 3.32 4.40
C SER A 108 15.86 2.75 5.66
N GLN A 109 16.82 1.86 5.49
CA GLN A 109 17.63 1.40 6.60
C GLN A 109 18.58 2.50 7.09
N ARG A 110 18.91 2.43 8.37
CA ARG A 110 19.58 3.48 9.17
C ARG A 110 20.96 3.92 8.70
N ASN A 111 21.51 3.48 7.62
CA ASN A 111 22.85 3.88 7.14
C ASN A 111 22.88 4.10 5.63
N TYR A 112 21.72 4.30 5.00
CA TYR A 112 21.62 4.43 3.56
C TYR A 112 20.83 5.69 3.19
N ASP A 113 21.41 6.86 3.53
CA ASP A 113 20.78 8.16 3.22
C ASP A 113 20.53 8.34 1.72
N ASP A 114 21.44 7.84 0.88
CA ASP A 114 21.28 7.90 -0.57
C ASP A 114 20.13 7.01 -1.07
N ASP A 115 19.96 5.83 -0.47
CA ASP A 115 18.85 4.94 -0.78
C ASP A 115 17.51 5.55 -0.37
N PHE A 116 17.47 6.24 0.77
CA PHE A 116 16.26 6.91 1.22
C PHE A 116 15.83 8.02 0.25
N LYS A 117 16.78 8.84 -0.19
CA LYS A 117 16.49 9.89 -1.16
C LYS A 117 15.94 9.30 -2.47
N THR A 118 16.58 8.26 -2.98
CA THR A 118 16.15 7.56 -4.20
C THR A 118 14.76 6.97 -4.03
N THR A 119 14.50 6.30 -2.92
CA THR A 119 13.20 5.73 -2.59
C THR A 119 12.12 6.82 -2.55
N LYS A 120 12.40 7.92 -1.84
CA LYS A 120 11.51 9.06 -1.75
C LYS A 120 11.15 9.62 -3.13
N ASP A 121 12.16 9.79 -4.00
CA ASP A 121 11.96 10.33 -5.34
C ASP A 121 11.09 9.40 -6.20
N ILE A 122 11.28 8.08 -6.09
CA ILE A 122 10.47 7.08 -6.80
C ILE A 122 8.99 7.20 -6.38
N TYR A 123 8.71 7.25 -5.10
CA TYR A 123 7.34 7.31 -4.60
C TYR A 123 6.68 8.65 -4.89
N HIS A 124 7.43 9.76 -4.85
CA HIS A 124 6.91 11.05 -5.30
C HIS A 124 6.52 11.00 -6.78
N GLN A 125 7.32 10.32 -7.60
CA GLN A 125 7.01 10.14 -9.02
C GLN A 125 5.73 9.33 -9.21
N VAL A 126 5.56 8.24 -8.45
CA VAL A 126 4.33 7.44 -8.46
C VAL A 126 3.12 8.31 -8.11
N MET A 127 3.23 9.11 -7.06
CA MET A 127 2.15 9.98 -6.60
C MET A 127 1.75 11.01 -7.66
N MET A 128 2.73 11.65 -8.28
CA MET A 128 2.48 12.68 -9.30
C MET A 128 1.93 12.08 -10.59
N ASP A 129 2.52 11.00 -11.07
CA ASP A 129 2.12 10.37 -12.34
C ASP A 129 0.70 9.79 -12.30
N ASN A 130 0.26 9.35 -11.13
CA ASN A 130 -1.01 8.65 -10.97
C ASN A 130 -2.05 9.43 -10.17
N LEU A 131 -1.75 10.64 -9.73
CA LEU A 131 -2.62 11.46 -8.88
C LEU A 131 -3.12 10.66 -7.68
N VAL A 132 -2.22 10.02 -6.96
CA VAL A 132 -2.49 9.21 -5.78
C VAL A 132 -1.78 9.81 -4.57
N ASP A 133 -2.43 9.75 -3.40
CA ASP A 133 -1.84 10.23 -2.16
C ASP A 133 -0.91 9.17 -1.54
N GLY A 134 0.17 9.64 -0.96
CA GLY A 134 1.13 8.81 -0.23
C GLY A 134 0.94 8.90 1.27
N ILE A 135 1.22 7.80 1.97
CA ILE A 135 1.25 7.75 3.44
C ILE A 135 2.72 7.74 3.84
N PRO A 136 3.23 8.85 4.41
CA PRO A 136 4.67 9.03 4.63
C PRO A 136 5.15 8.40 5.95
N VAL A 137 5.10 7.09 6.07
CA VAL A 137 5.55 6.39 7.28
C VAL A 137 7.06 6.47 7.50
N GLY A 138 7.82 6.82 6.48
CA GLY A 138 9.28 6.93 6.54
C GLY A 138 9.82 8.31 6.94
N TYR A 139 8.97 9.28 7.22
CA TYR A 139 9.36 10.66 7.50
C TYR A 139 9.35 11.02 8.99
N VAL A 140 9.41 10.06 9.81
CA VAL A 140 9.42 10.30 11.27
C VAL A 140 10.83 10.57 11.77
#